data_774d28e1e048f89f144292fb7719fac7
#
_entry.id   774d28e1e048f89f144292fb7719fac7
#
_cell.length_a   1.000
_cell.length_b   1.000
_cell.length_c   1.000
_cell.angle_alpha   90.00
_cell.angle_beta   90.00
_cell.angle_gamma   90.00
#
_symmetry.space_group_name_H-M   'P 1'
#
loop_
_entity.id
_entity.type
_entity.pdbx_description
1 polymer ?
#
loop_
_entity_poly.entity_id
_entity_poly.type
_entity_poly.pdbx_seq_one_letter_code
_entity_poly.pdbx_strand_id
1 'polypeptide(L)'
;MTSNTWVDGQWQDGVPVTDRGFAYGDGLFETVLVNNGRLTLWHYHLKRLVEGAKCLKIPLPDEVSDTVACVVAEYLDVNVTVGRSYVVKIILTRGDGGRGYMPPVESSSRLVISFHSLPSVSSSVRLMTASVRLSAGGDFSGIKHMSRLTQVVAAQEAMMSGFDDALMLDWQNRVIETTKANLLVVQGGILVTPDLSECGVRGTARQFLLECGASAGLAVAEVPLTVDEIIGADAVAVVNSVAGLSKVSVIGQQQLNGNFDWQPVESLLRSELG
;
A
#
# COMPACT_ATOMS: atom_id res chain seq x y z
N MET A 1 10.60 9.58 -24.67
CA MET A 1 10.72 10.33 -23.40
C MET A 1 12.02 9.92 -22.73
N THR A 2 12.76 10.84 -22.16
CA THR A 2 14.02 10.56 -21.45
C THR A 2 13.78 10.25 -19.96
N SER A 3 12.62 10.58 -19.42
CA SER A 3 12.25 10.37 -18.02
C SER A 3 11.00 9.49 -17.88
N ASN A 4 10.99 8.64 -16.85
CA ASN A 4 9.82 7.86 -16.43
C ASN A 4 9.04 8.56 -15.31
N THR A 5 9.31 9.83 -15.06
CA THR A 5 8.73 10.61 -13.97
C THR A 5 8.17 11.91 -14.51
N TRP A 6 6.95 12.20 -14.09
CA TRP A 6 6.25 13.45 -14.36
C TRP A 6 6.12 14.23 -13.04
N VAL A 7 6.43 15.53 -13.04
CA VAL A 7 6.37 16.40 -11.86
C VAL A 7 5.70 17.72 -12.27
N ASP A 8 4.55 18.03 -11.68
CA ASP A 8 3.84 19.32 -11.83
C ASP A 8 3.74 19.83 -13.30
N GLY A 9 3.39 18.97 -14.24
CA GLY A 9 3.20 19.31 -15.64
C GLY A 9 4.40 19.02 -16.56
N GLN A 10 5.51 18.49 -16.04
CA GLN A 10 6.73 18.26 -16.82
C GLN A 10 7.30 16.86 -16.62
N TRP A 11 7.79 16.23 -17.70
CA TRP A 11 8.59 15.01 -17.63
C TRP A 11 10.02 15.34 -17.22
N GLN A 12 10.40 14.98 -15.98
CA GLN A 12 11.73 15.29 -15.41
C GLN A 12 12.11 14.32 -14.29
N ASP A 13 13.41 14.15 -14.06
CA ASP A 13 13.95 13.28 -13.01
C ASP A 13 14.40 14.11 -11.80
N GLY A 14 13.48 14.41 -10.91
CA GLY A 14 13.83 15.03 -9.64
C GLY A 14 12.82 16.03 -9.12
N VAL A 15 12.96 16.29 -7.85
CA VAL A 15 12.23 17.32 -7.11
C VAL A 15 13.26 18.23 -6.40
N PRO A 16 12.92 19.50 -6.13
CA PRO A 16 13.82 20.40 -5.38
C PRO A 16 14.15 19.84 -4.00
N VAL A 17 15.36 20.06 -3.52
CA VAL A 17 15.79 19.68 -2.15
C VAL A 17 15.02 20.44 -1.06
N THR A 18 14.32 21.52 -1.44
CA THR A 18 13.44 22.31 -0.59
C THR A 18 12.04 21.70 -0.44
N ASP A 19 11.74 20.64 -1.20
CA ASP A 19 10.46 19.91 -1.09
C ASP A 19 10.32 19.27 0.29
N ARG A 20 9.21 19.54 0.95
CA ARG A 20 8.96 19.05 2.32
C ARG A 20 8.74 17.54 2.39
N GLY A 21 8.27 16.92 1.30
CA GLY A 21 8.23 15.46 1.19
C GLY A 21 9.62 14.85 1.25
N PHE A 22 10.59 15.45 0.54
CA PHE A 22 11.99 15.05 0.60
C PHE A 22 12.61 15.34 2.00
N ALA A 23 12.40 16.54 2.55
CA ALA A 23 13.05 16.98 3.78
C ALA A 23 12.46 16.33 5.06
N TYR A 24 11.17 16.04 5.08
CA TYR A 24 10.45 15.65 6.31
C TYR A 24 9.49 14.46 6.13
N GLY A 25 9.34 13.93 4.93
CA GLY A 25 8.27 12.96 4.64
C GLY A 25 6.87 13.57 4.71
N ASP A 26 6.74 14.90 4.54
CA ASP A 26 5.48 15.65 4.62
C ASP A 26 4.70 15.46 3.29
N GLY A 27 4.08 14.30 3.17
CA GLY A 27 3.37 13.89 1.97
C GLY A 27 2.74 12.51 2.07
N LEU A 28 2.08 12.14 0.99
CA LEU A 28 1.34 10.91 0.79
C LEU A 28 1.83 10.21 -0.48
N PHE A 29 1.58 8.91 -0.58
CA PHE A 29 1.82 8.22 -1.83
C PHE A 29 0.82 7.11 -2.08
N GLU A 30 0.58 6.81 -3.35
CA GLU A 30 -0.17 5.67 -3.83
C GLU A 30 0.70 4.82 -4.75
N THR A 31 0.37 3.54 -4.84
CA THR A 31 1.05 2.60 -5.73
C THR A 31 -0.04 1.81 -6.44
N VAL A 32 -0.28 2.15 -7.69
CA VAL A 32 -1.43 1.69 -8.48
C VAL A 32 -0.94 0.77 -9.58
N LEU A 33 -1.55 -0.39 -9.69
CA LEU A 33 -1.38 -1.25 -10.86
C LEU A 33 -2.16 -0.63 -12.04
N VAL A 34 -1.49 -0.43 -13.14
CA VAL A 34 -2.12 -0.16 -14.43
C VAL A 34 -2.13 -1.43 -15.23
N ASN A 35 -3.30 -1.89 -15.59
CA ASN A 35 -3.47 -3.08 -16.41
C ASN A 35 -4.31 -2.77 -17.65
N ASN A 36 -3.75 -3.02 -18.84
CA ASN A 36 -4.37 -2.67 -20.12
C ASN A 36 -4.86 -1.21 -20.19
N GLY A 37 -4.07 -0.27 -19.67
CA GLY A 37 -4.39 1.16 -19.63
C GLY A 37 -5.36 1.57 -18.53
N ARG A 38 -5.92 0.64 -17.75
CA ARG A 38 -6.84 0.93 -16.65
C ARG A 38 -6.09 1.01 -15.32
N LEU A 39 -6.29 2.09 -14.58
CA LEU A 39 -5.89 2.22 -13.18
C LEU A 39 -6.78 1.28 -12.32
N THR A 40 -6.20 0.22 -11.76
CA THR A 40 -6.95 -0.77 -10.99
C THR A 40 -7.25 -0.24 -9.57
N LEU A 41 -8.41 -0.57 -9.01
CA LEU A 41 -8.86 -0.11 -7.69
C LEU A 41 -8.77 1.43 -7.52
N TRP A 42 -8.86 2.20 -8.63
CA TRP A 42 -8.60 3.64 -8.62
C TRP A 42 -9.49 4.42 -7.66
N HIS A 43 -10.76 4.04 -7.55
CA HIS A 43 -11.68 4.66 -6.61
C HIS A 43 -11.15 4.60 -5.15
N TYR A 44 -10.62 3.44 -4.74
CA TYR A 44 -10.07 3.26 -3.39
C TYR A 44 -8.76 4.01 -3.19
N HIS A 45 -7.91 4.04 -4.20
CA HIS A 45 -6.66 4.82 -4.16
C HIS A 45 -6.93 6.31 -4.04
N LEU A 46 -7.82 6.83 -4.87
CA LEU A 46 -8.20 8.25 -4.86
C LEU A 46 -8.85 8.64 -3.53
N LYS A 47 -9.80 7.83 -3.03
CA LYS A 47 -10.45 8.04 -1.72
C LYS A 47 -9.40 8.14 -0.60
N ARG A 48 -8.47 7.21 -0.52
CA ARG A 48 -7.41 7.22 0.52
C ARG A 48 -6.46 8.41 0.37
N LEU A 49 -6.12 8.79 -0.86
CA LEU A 49 -5.29 9.98 -1.13
C LEU A 49 -6.00 11.26 -0.66
N VAL A 50 -7.30 11.41 -0.96
CA VAL A 50 -8.13 12.54 -0.53
C VAL A 50 -8.25 12.59 1.00
N GLU A 51 -8.55 11.46 1.64
CA GLU A 51 -8.64 11.37 3.10
C GLU A 51 -7.29 11.70 3.77
N GLY A 52 -6.19 11.20 3.21
CA GLY A 52 -4.84 11.49 3.68
C GLY A 52 -4.47 12.97 3.51
N ALA A 53 -4.77 13.57 2.36
CA ALA A 53 -4.53 14.99 2.09
C ALA A 53 -5.30 15.88 3.08
N LYS A 54 -6.57 15.54 3.35
CA LYS A 54 -7.39 16.22 4.36
C LYS A 54 -6.81 16.06 5.77
N CYS A 55 -6.38 14.84 6.14
CA CYS A 55 -5.77 14.56 7.44
C CYS A 55 -4.50 15.39 7.66
N LEU A 56 -3.60 15.42 6.69
CA LEU A 56 -2.34 16.17 6.74
C LEU A 56 -2.51 17.66 6.41
N LYS A 57 -3.70 18.10 6.00
CA LYS A 57 -3.99 19.47 5.53
C LYS A 57 -3.05 19.86 4.38
N ILE A 58 -2.81 18.94 3.45
CA ILE A 58 -2.07 19.19 2.21
C ILE A 58 -3.09 19.61 1.16
N PRO A 59 -2.91 20.75 0.47
CA PRO A 59 -3.78 21.12 -0.65
C PRO A 59 -3.77 20.01 -1.71
N LEU A 60 -4.94 19.49 -2.06
CA LEU A 60 -5.07 18.52 -3.14
C LEU A 60 -5.51 19.27 -4.41
N PRO A 61 -4.84 19.08 -5.56
CA PRO A 61 -5.31 19.65 -6.81
C PRO A 61 -6.72 19.16 -7.15
N ASP A 62 -7.62 20.08 -7.55
CA ASP A 62 -9.03 19.76 -7.81
C ASP A 62 -9.19 18.67 -8.89
N GLU A 63 -8.32 18.66 -9.89
CA GLU A 63 -8.35 17.73 -11.03
C GLU A 63 -7.32 16.61 -10.91
N VAL A 64 -6.93 16.19 -9.68
CA VAL A 64 -5.89 15.19 -9.48
C VAL A 64 -6.18 13.88 -10.21
N SER A 65 -7.43 13.43 -10.23
CA SER A 65 -7.84 12.20 -10.91
C SER A 65 -7.65 12.29 -12.42
N ASP A 66 -8.08 13.39 -13.03
CA ASP A 66 -7.97 13.62 -14.46
C ASP A 66 -6.51 13.81 -14.87
N THR A 67 -5.74 14.53 -14.04
CA THR A 67 -4.30 14.69 -14.24
C THR A 67 -3.59 13.33 -14.27
N VAL A 68 -3.86 12.46 -13.29
CA VAL A 68 -3.27 11.12 -13.26
C VAL A 68 -3.67 10.30 -14.49
N ALA A 69 -4.95 10.33 -14.88
CA ALA A 69 -5.43 9.61 -16.06
C ALA A 69 -4.76 10.10 -17.34
N CYS A 70 -4.65 11.42 -17.53
CA CYS A 70 -3.99 12.04 -18.69
C CYS A 70 -2.50 11.66 -18.75
N VAL A 71 -1.77 11.75 -17.65
CA VAL A 71 -0.34 11.41 -17.59
C VAL A 71 -0.11 9.91 -17.86
N VAL A 72 -0.99 9.05 -17.36
CA VAL A 72 -0.95 7.60 -17.65
C VAL A 72 -1.19 7.35 -19.14
N ALA A 73 -2.18 7.98 -19.75
CA ALA A 73 -2.47 7.86 -21.18
C ALA A 73 -1.28 8.34 -22.02
N GLU A 74 -0.73 9.52 -21.72
CA GLU A 74 0.44 10.08 -22.41
C GLU A 74 1.66 9.15 -22.33
N TYR A 75 1.93 8.57 -21.15
CA TYR A 75 3.03 7.62 -20.98
C TYR A 75 2.84 6.38 -21.84
N LEU A 76 1.62 5.82 -21.87
CA LEU A 76 1.30 4.61 -22.63
C LEU A 76 1.37 4.85 -24.15
N ASP A 77 0.93 6.01 -24.63
CA ASP A 77 0.98 6.36 -26.05
C ASP A 77 2.41 6.37 -26.61
N VAL A 78 3.36 6.83 -25.80
CA VAL A 78 4.78 6.89 -26.20
C VAL A 78 5.50 5.55 -25.98
N ASN A 79 5.10 4.78 -24.97
CA ASN A 79 5.75 3.53 -24.59
C ASN A 79 4.95 2.30 -25.08
N VAL A 80 4.42 2.34 -26.30
CA VAL A 80 3.55 1.34 -26.91
C VAL A 80 4.05 -0.07 -26.68
N THR A 81 3.51 -0.72 -25.66
CA THR A 81 3.69 -2.15 -25.41
C THR A 81 2.32 -2.71 -25.06
N VAL A 82 1.56 -3.03 -26.13
CA VAL A 82 0.24 -3.66 -26.01
C VAL A 82 0.35 -4.88 -25.09
N GLY A 83 -0.47 -4.92 -24.03
CA GLY A 83 -0.55 -6.05 -23.11
C GLY A 83 0.46 -6.02 -21.95
N ARG A 84 1.17 -4.94 -21.71
CA ARG A 84 2.02 -4.79 -20.51
C ARG A 84 1.26 -4.06 -19.39
N SER A 85 1.42 -4.61 -18.19
CA SER A 85 1.00 -3.95 -16.96
C SER A 85 2.18 -3.18 -16.37
N TYR A 86 1.89 -2.06 -15.69
CA TYR A 86 2.86 -1.18 -15.06
C TYR A 86 2.42 -0.85 -13.64
N VAL A 87 3.37 -0.44 -12.84
CA VAL A 87 3.09 0.20 -11.55
C VAL A 87 3.26 1.71 -11.71
N VAL A 88 2.24 2.44 -11.33
CA VAL A 88 2.30 3.89 -11.22
C VAL A 88 2.40 4.27 -9.75
N LYS A 89 3.46 4.98 -9.39
CA LYS A 89 3.61 5.57 -8.06
C LYS A 89 3.25 7.04 -8.14
N ILE A 90 2.25 7.43 -7.36
CA ILE A 90 1.75 8.80 -7.24
C ILE A 90 2.20 9.32 -5.89
N ILE A 91 2.89 10.45 -5.85
CA ILE A 91 3.34 11.10 -4.62
C ILE A 91 2.74 12.49 -4.59
N LEU A 92 2.11 12.84 -3.48
CA LEU A 92 1.61 14.18 -3.19
C LEU A 92 2.38 14.72 -1.99
N THR A 93 3.23 15.73 -2.20
CA THR A 93 3.91 16.42 -1.11
C THR A 93 3.25 17.75 -0.81
N ARG A 94 3.58 18.35 0.32
CA ARG A 94 3.17 19.74 0.60
C ARG A 94 3.87 20.75 -0.32
N GLY A 95 4.85 20.33 -1.11
CA GLY A 95 5.67 21.20 -1.96
C GLY A 95 6.83 21.86 -1.22
N ASP A 96 7.29 22.96 -1.76
CA ASP A 96 8.46 23.66 -1.21
C ASP A 96 8.14 24.33 0.13
N GLY A 97 9.10 24.31 1.05
CA GLY A 97 8.98 24.92 2.36
C GLY A 97 10.31 25.43 2.90
N GLY A 98 10.20 26.30 3.89
CA GLY A 98 11.35 26.79 4.62
C GLY A 98 11.94 25.74 5.57
N ARG A 99 12.98 26.16 6.31
CA ARG A 99 13.60 25.38 7.37
C ARG A 99 12.65 25.20 8.57
N GLY A 100 12.59 24.00 9.10
CA GLY A 100 11.78 23.66 10.28
C GLY A 100 10.42 23.03 9.96
N TYR A 101 9.74 22.63 11.02
CA TYR A 101 8.52 21.81 10.88
C TYR A 101 7.28 22.63 10.50
N MET A 102 7.25 23.92 10.81
CA MET A 102 6.10 24.77 10.48
C MET A 102 5.97 24.88 8.95
N PRO A 103 4.84 24.46 8.37
CA PRO A 103 4.62 24.63 6.96
C PRO A 103 4.41 26.11 6.60
N PRO A 104 4.67 26.52 5.35
CA PRO A 104 4.32 27.86 4.89
C PRO A 104 2.80 28.07 4.96
N VAL A 105 2.40 29.33 5.17
CA VAL A 105 0.97 29.70 5.26
C VAL A 105 0.24 29.37 3.95
N GLU A 106 0.88 29.64 2.82
CA GLU A 106 0.43 29.25 1.49
C GLU A 106 1.34 28.13 1.00
N SER A 107 0.79 26.91 0.90
CA SER A 107 1.48 25.74 0.37
C SER A 107 0.99 25.47 -1.04
N SER A 108 1.90 25.30 -2.00
CA SER A 108 1.63 24.76 -3.32
C SER A 108 2.06 23.29 -3.31
N SER A 109 1.11 22.38 -3.20
CA SER A 109 1.42 20.95 -3.20
C SER A 109 2.11 20.54 -4.51
N ARG A 110 2.95 19.52 -4.44
CA ARG A 110 3.60 18.95 -5.61
C ARG A 110 3.06 17.55 -5.87
N LEU A 111 2.70 17.31 -7.14
CA LEU A 111 2.29 16.00 -7.62
C LEU A 111 3.41 15.38 -8.45
N VAL A 112 3.84 14.19 -8.05
CA VAL A 112 4.84 13.40 -8.77
C VAL A 112 4.22 12.07 -9.18
N ILE A 113 4.33 11.72 -10.45
CA ILE A 113 3.82 10.47 -11.01
C ILE A 113 4.99 9.75 -11.69
N SER A 114 5.34 8.56 -11.21
CA SER A 114 6.45 7.78 -11.75
C SER A 114 6.00 6.38 -12.17
N PHE A 115 6.61 5.88 -13.25
CA PHE A 115 6.27 4.61 -13.89
C PHE A 115 7.36 3.56 -13.64
N HIS A 116 6.92 2.38 -13.25
CA HIS A 116 7.82 1.28 -12.89
C HIS A 116 7.33 -0.03 -13.52
N SER A 117 8.26 -0.95 -13.78
CA SER A 117 7.92 -2.32 -14.14
C SER A 117 7.24 -3.05 -12.98
N LEU A 118 6.46 -4.08 -13.32
CA LEU A 118 5.88 -4.95 -12.29
C LEU A 118 7.01 -5.62 -11.48
N PRO A 119 6.86 -5.69 -10.15
CA PRO A 119 7.73 -6.53 -9.35
C PRO A 119 7.46 -8.01 -9.63
N SER A 120 8.46 -8.85 -9.38
CA SER A 120 8.24 -10.29 -9.31
C SER A 120 7.29 -10.62 -8.17
N VAL A 121 6.21 -11.33 -8.48
CA VAL A 121 5.22 -11.76 -7.49
C VAL A 121 5.44 -13.23 -7.16
N SER A 122 5.59 -13.54 -5.87
CA SER A 122 5.61 -14.92 -5.38
C SER A 122 4.20 -15.32 -4.93
N SER A 123 3.78 -16.53 -5.29
CA SER A 123 2.51 -17.10 -4.80
C SER A 123 2.56 -17.47 -3.32
N SER A 124 3.75 -17.54 -2.73
CA SER A 124 3.98 -17.84 -1.31
C SER A 124 5.08 -16.97 -0.74
N VAL A 125 4.91 -16.54 0.51
CA VAL A 125 5.85 -15.69 1.23
C VAL A 125 6.17 -16.26 2.61
N ARG A 126 7.39 -16.00 3.07
CA ARG A 126 7.89 -16.32 4.40
C ARG A 126 8.04 -15.03 5.19
N LEU A 127 7.42 -14.98 6.36
CA LEU A 127 7.40 -13.79 7.21
C LEU A 127 8.20 -13.99 8.49
N MET A 128 8.86 -12.95 8.98
CA MET A 128 9.34 -12.86 10.34
C MET A 128 8.52 -11.83 11.12
N THR A 129 8.68 -11.74 12.42
CA THR A 129 8.15 -10.63 13.21
C THR A 129 9.22 -9.54 13.33
N ALA A 130 8.89 -8.31 12.94
CA ALA A 130 9.81 -7.17 13.04
C ALA A 130 10.13 -6.84 14.50
N SER A 131 11.36 -6.42 14.77
CA SER A 131 11.77 -5.93 16.09
C SER A 131 11.20 -4.54 16.39
N VAL A 132 11.04 -3.72 15.37
CA VAL A 132 10.45 -2.37 15.47
C VAL A 132 8.94 -2.42 15.57
N ARG A 133 8.35 -1.42 16.24
CA ARG A 133 6.90 -1.31 16.43
C ARG A 133 6.33 -0.12 15.68
N LEU A 134 5.10 -0.28 15.18
CA LEU A 134 4.32 0.83 14.63
C LEU A 134 3.86 1.75 15.75
N SER A 135 3.94 3.05 15.52
CA SER A 135 3.37 4.03 16.45
C SER A 135 1.85 3.92 16.42
N ALA A 136 1.24 3.67 17.57
CA ALA A 136 -0.20 3.78 17.77
C ALA A 136 -0.55 5.22 18.16
N GLY A 137 -1.80 5.61 17.98
CA GLY A 137 -2.29 6.92 18.38
C GLY A 137 -3.34 7.50 17.43
N GLY A 138 -3.74 6.75 16.41
CA GLY A 138 -4.92 7.03 15.60
C GLY A 138 -4.83 8.16 14.58
N ASP A 139 -4.10 9.25 14.86
CA ASP A 139 -4.11 10.46 14.03
C ASP A 139 -3.72 10.23 12.57
N PHE A 140 -2.79 9.30 12.31
CA PHE A 140 -2.33 8.94 10.97
C PHE A 140 -2.71 7.52 10.57
N SER A 141 -3.62 6.88 11.30
CA SER A 141 -4.09 5.54 10.98
C SER A 141 -4.80 5.52 9.63
N GLY A 142 -4.53 4.49 8.89
CA GLY A 142 -5.15 4.20 7.59
C GLY A 142 -4.57 4.96 6.40
N ILE A 143 -3.96 6.15 6.59
CA ILE A 143 -3.37 6.91 5.50
C ILE A 143 -1.99 6.36 5.07
N LYS A 144 -1.65 6.59 3.81
CA LYS A 144 -0.37 6.14 3.24
C LYS A 144 0.61 7.31 3.12
N HIS A 145 1.08 7.81 4.30
CA HIS A 145 2.04 8.92 4.37
C HIS A 145 3.46 8.50 4.00
N MET A 146 4.34 9.44 3.67
CA MET A 146 5.70 9.18 3.19
C MET A 146 6.69 8.78 4.30
N SER A 147 6.42 9.08 5.57
CA SER A 147 7.29 8.73 6.70
C SER A 147 7.26 7.22 6.96
N ARG A 148 8.04 6.45 6.20
CA ARG A 148 8.07 4.97 6.20
C ARG A 148 9.35 4.36 6.75
N LEU A 149 10.05 5.10 7.61
CA LEU A 149 11.32 4.62 8.17
C LEU A 149 11.16 3.31 8.95
N THR A 150 10.06 3.15 9.70
CA THR A 150 9.77 1.90 10.43
C THR A 150 9.62 0.71 9.47
N GLN A 151 8.91 0.89 8.36
CA GLN A 151 8.77 -0.16 7.34
C GLN A 151 10.11 -0.46 6.64
N VAL A 152 10.94 0.55 6.41
CA VAL A 152 12.29 0.38 5.82
C VAL A 152 13.17 -0.47 6.73
N VAL A 153 13.20 -0.18 8.03
CA VAL A 153 13.98 -0.95 9.01
C VAL A 153 13.47 -2.40 9.09
N ALA A 154 12.15 -2.60 9.18
CA ALA A 154 11.57 -3.95 9.24
C ALA A 154 11.83 -4.76 7.95
N ALA A 155 11.75 -4.12 6.78
CA ALA A 155 12.08 -4.76 5.50
C ALA A 155 13.57 -5.15 5.43
N GLN A 156 14.47 -4.31 5.96
CA GLN A 156 15.89 -4.62 6.05
C GLN A 156 16.16 -5.80 7.00
N GLU A 157 15.50 -5.86 8.17
CA GLU A 157 15.58 -7.00 9.08
C GLU A 157 15.15 -8.31 8.38
N ALA A 158 14.03 -8.29 7.66
CA ALA A 158 13.54 -9.45 6.93
C ALA A 158 14.55 -9.92 5.87
N MET A 159 15.06 -9.00 5.07
CA MET A 159 16.06 -9.31 4.04
C MET A 159 17.33 -9.92 4.64
N MET A 160 17.86 -9.34 5.72
CA MET A 160 19.08 -9.83 6.38
C MET A 160 18.88 -11.20 7.05
N SER A 161 17.65 -11.53 7.45
CA SER A 161 17.26 -12.79 8.08
C SER A 161 16.78 -13.84 7.06
N GLY A 162 16.78 -13.55 5.76
CA GLY A 162 16.37 -14.48 4.70
C GLY A 162 14.86 -14.70 4.62
N PHE A 163 14.06 -13.71 5.03
CA PHE A 163 12.61 -13.70 4.89
C PHE A 163 12.17 -12.74 3.77
N ASP A 164 10.96 -12.95 3.24
CA ASP A 164 10.43 -12.17 2.12
C ASP A 164 9.79 -10.85 2.58
N ASP A 165 9.32 -10.81 3.85
CA ASP A 165 8.70 -9.64 4.48
C ASP A 165 8.64 -9.83 6.01
N ALA A 166 8.17 -8.81 6.73
CA ALA A 166 8.02 -8.86 8.18
C ALA A 166 6.60 -8.47 8.63
N LEU A 167 6.08 -9.20 9.63
CA LEU A 167 4.90 -8.80 10.39
C LEU A 167 5.25 -7.57 11.23
N MET A 168 4.45 -6.54 11.11
CA MET A 168 4.56 -5.30 11.86
C MET A 168 3.52 -5.29 12.98
N LEU A 169 3.99 -5.09 14.20
CA LEU A 169 3.16 -5.07 15.40
C LEU A 169 3.09 -3.64 15.96
N ASP A 170 2.00 -3.36 16.67
CA ASP A 170 1.89 -2.18 17.52
C ASP A 170 2.54 -2.41 18.90
N TRP A 171 2.48 -1.40 19.76
CA TRP A 171 3.00 -1.44 21.12
C TRP A 171 2.25 -2.38 22.08
N GLN A 172 1.04 -2.82 21.69
CA GLN A 172 0.26 -3.82 22.42
C GLN A 172 0.52 -5.26 21.92
N ASN A 173 1.51 -5.43 21.02
CA ASN A 173 1.84 -6.68 20.33
C ASN A 173 0.70 -7.23 19.47
N ARG A 174 -0.24 -6.39 19.05
CA ARG A 174 -1.24 -6.75 18.02
C ARG A 174 -0.57 -6.72 16.66
N VAL A 175 -0.86 -7.69 15.82
CA VAL A 175 -0.40 -7.72 14.43
C VAL A 175 -1.24 -6.74 13.62
N ILE A 176 -0.59 -5.88 12.85
CA ILE A 176 -1.21 -4.80 12.10
C ILE A 176 -1.18 -5.09 10.59
N GLU A 177 0.00 -5.21 10.03
CA GLU A 177 0.23 -5.41 8.59
C GLU A 177 1.60 -6.04 8.35
N THR A 178 2.02 -6.23 7.11
CA THR A 178 3.44 -6.42 6.77
C THR A 178 4.05 -5.09 6.32
N THR A 179 5.32 -5.08 5.90
CA THR A 179 5.95 -3.83 5.45
C THR A 179 5.28 -3.22 4.21
N LYS A 180 4.56 -4.04 3.41
CA LYS A 180 3.99 -3.65 2.10
C LYS A 180 2.61 -4.23 1.78
N ALA A 181 2.01 -5.03 2.68
CA ALA A 181 0.73 -5.70 2.44
C ALA A 181 -0.09 -5.83 3.73
N ASN A 182 -1.42 -5.98 3.60
CA ASN A 182 -2.29 -6.32 4.70
C ASN A 182 -2.44 -7.84 4.82
N LEU A 183 -2.85 -8.33 5.99
CA LEU A 183 -3.07 -9.74 6.23
C LEU A 183 -4.54 -10.13 6.02
N LEU A 184 -4.72 -11.34 5.53
CA LEU A 184 -5.97 -12.09 5.55
C LEU A 184 -5.72 -13.39 6.31
N VAL A 185 -6.55 -13.70 7.29
CA VAL A 185 -6.38 -14.83 8.19
C VAL A 185 -7.68 -15.63 8.20
N VAL A 186 -7.61 -16.94 8.14
CA VAL A 186 -8.76 -17.82 8.23
C VAL A 186 -8.75 -18.46 9.62
N GLN A 187 -9.80 -18.25 10.39
CA GLN A 187 -9.99 -18.81 11.72
C GLN A 187 -11.35 -19.48 11.82
N GLY A 188 -11.38 -20.80 12.06
CA GLY A 188 -12.61 -21.57 12.12
C GLY A 188 -13.46 -21.45 10.85
N GLY A 189 -12.82 -21.33 9.69
CA GLY A 189 -13.47 -21.12 8.39
C GLY A 189 -13.95 -19.70 8.10
N ILE A 190 -13.71 -18.74 9.01
CA ILE A 190 -14.09 -17.33 8.87
C ILE A 190 -12.87 -16.54 8.41
N LEU A 191 -13.06 -15.69 7.39
CA LEU A 191 -12.02 -14.80 6.90
C LEU A 191 -11.97 -13.51 7.73
N VAL A 192 -10.83 -13.24 8.34
CA VAL A 192 -10.61 -12.04 9.17
C VAL A 192 -9.36 -11.28 8.70
N THR A 193 -9.28 -10.01 9.08
CA THR A 193 -8.12 -9.14 8.83
C THR A 193 -7.85 -8.32 10.09
N PRO A 194 -6.57 -7.95 10.39
CA PRO A 194 -6.25 -7.13 11.54
C PRO A 194 -7.02 -5.82 11.58
N ASP A 195 -7.44 -5.42 12.79
CA ASP A 195 -7.98 -4.08 13.07
C ASP A 195 -6.89 -3.03 12.87
N LEU A 196 -7.19 -2.01 12.07
CA LEU A 196 -6.31 -0.90 11.75
C LEU A 196 -6.80 0.43 12.33
N SER A 197 -7.60 0.40 13.38
CA SER A 197 -8.16 1.61 14.00
C SER A 197 -7.09 2.54 14.57
N GLU A 198 -6.00 1.97 15.12
CA GLU A 198 -4.97 2.73 15.82
C GLU A 198 -3.72 3.02 14.97
N CYS A 199 -3.39 2.18 14.01
CA CYS A 199 -2.22 2.35 13.13
C CYS A 199 -2.31 1.46 11.88
N GLY A 200 -1.28 1.53 11.02
CA GLY A 200 -1.23 0.78 9.76
C GLY A 200 -1.85 1.52 8.59
N VAL A 201 -1.83 0.90 7.42
CA VAL A 201 -2.38 1.43 6.17
C VAL A 201 -3.64 0.67 5.79
N ARG A 202 -4.76 1.35 5.60
CA ARG A 202 -5.98 0.76 5.04
C ARG A 202 -5.75 0.45 3.56
N GLY A 203 -5.21 -0.74 3.28
CA GLY A 203 -4.89 -1.17 1.92
C GLY A 203 -6.11 -1.18 1.01
N THR A 204 -5.95 -0.72 -0.23
CA THR A 204 -7.07 -0.61 -1.19
C THR A 204 -7.63 -1.98 -1.58
N ALA A 205 -6.78 -3.00 -1.76
CA ALA A 205 -7.25 -4.37 -1.98
C ALA A 205 -7.98 -4.94 -0.75
N ARG A 206 -7.47 -4.67 0.48
CA ARG A 206 -8.17 -5.02 1.72
C ARG A 206 -9.53 -4.33 1.82
N GLN A 207 -9.61 -3.03 1.53
CA GLN A 207 -10.85 -2.27 1.58
C GLN A 207 -11.88 -2.80 0.57
N PHE A 208 -11.44 -3.12 -0.65
CA PHE A 208 -12.28 -3.76 -1.66
C PHE A 208 -12.86 -5.10 -1.17
N LEU A 209 -12.04 -5.95 -0.52
CA LEU A 209 -12.51 -7.22 0.04
C LEU A 209 -13.51 -7.01 1.19
N LEU A 210 -13.31 -6.02 2.04
CA LEU A 210 -14.25 -5.67 3.13
C LEU A 210 -15.61 -5.20 2.59
N GLU A 211 -15.60 -4.39 1.54
CA GLU A 211 -16.84 -3.82 0.98
C GLU A 211 -17.57 -4.79 0.04
N CYS A 212 -16.82 -5.51 -0.80
CA CYS A 212 -17.40 -6.34 -1.87
C CYS A 212 -17.38 -7.84 -1.55
N GLY A 213 -16.63 -8.30 -0.56
CA GLY A 213 -16.49 -9.72 -0.24
C GLY A 213 -17.79 -10.41 0.09
N ALA A 214 -18.67 -9.77 0.86
CA ALA A 214 -19.96 -10.34 1.25
C ALA A 214 -20.86 -10.70 0.06
N SER A 215 -20.84 -9.89 -1.00
CA SER A 215 -21.61 -10.16 -2.24
C SER A 215 -21.08 -11.38 -3.02
N ALA A 216 -19.81 -11.73 -2.81
CA ALA A 216 -19.15 -12.91 -3.36
C ALA A 216 -19.16 -14.12 -2.38
N GLY A 217 -19.89 -14.03 -1.27
CA GLY A 217 -19.90 -15.07 -0.25
C GLY A 217 -18.66 -15.10 0.66
N LEU A 218 -17.87 -14.02 0.65
CA LEU A 218 -16.60 -13.88 1.39
C LEU A 218 -16.71 -12.74 2.41
N ALA A 219 -17.49 -12.91 3.47
CA ALA A 219 -17.51 -11.91 4.54
C ALA A 219 -16.16 -11.84 5.23
N VAL A 220 -15.58 -10.65 5.29
CA VAL A 220 -14.33 -10.38 5.98
C VAL A 220 -14.61 -9.54 7.23
N ALA A 221 -14.16 -10.00 8.40
CA ALA A 221 -14.30 -9.26 9.65
C ALA A 221 -12.97 -8.62 10.07
N GLU A 222 -13.03 -7.44 10.66
CA GLU A 222 -11.87 -6.78 11.28
C GLU A 222 -11.80 -7.18 12.76
N VAL A 223 -10.67 -7.73 13.17
CA VAL A 223 -10.44 -8.18 14.55
C VAL A 223 -9.01 -7.88 15.00
N PRO A 224 -8.77 -7.60 16.29
CA PRO A 224 -7.40 -7.59 16.82
C PRO A 224 -6.83 -9.01 16.76
N LEU A 225 -5.57 -9.13 16.36
CA LEU A 225 -4.87 -10.42 16.22
C LEU A 225 -3.49 -10.34 16.84
N THR A 226 -3.10 -11.43 17.50
CA THR A 226 -1.74 -11.67 17.99
C THR A 226 -0.97 -12.58 17.04
N VAL A 227 0.36 -12.66 17.19
CA VAL A 227 1.21 -13.55 16.39
C VAL A 227 0.82 -15.01 16.61
N ASP A 228 0.52 -15.40 17.85
CA ASP A 228 0.17 -16.79 18.20
C ASP A 228 -1.17 -17.19 17.57
N GLU A 229 -2.16 -16.28 17.53
CA GLU A 229 -3.44 -16.52 16.85
C GLU A 229 -3.26 -16.67 15.33
N ILE A 230 -2.35 -15.93 14.73
CA ILE A 230 -2.04 -16.06 13.30
C ILE A 230 -1.30 -17.36 13.00
N ILE A 231 -0.37 -17.77 13.87
CA ILE A 231 0.33 -19.07 13.75
C ILE A 231 -0.63 -20.24 13.90
N GLY A 232 -1.63 -20.12 14.79
CA GLY A 232 -2.66 -21.14 15.01
C GLY A 232 -3.83 -21.11 14.03
N ALA A 233 -3.83 -20.19 13.05
CA ALA A 233 -4.91 -20.03 12.09
C ALA A 233 -4.97 -21.19 11.06
N ASP A 234 -6.14 -21.40 10.48
CA ASP A 234 -6.36 -22.41 9.44
C ASP A 234 -5.57 -22.09 8.17
N ALA A 235 -5.43 -20.81 7.81
CA ALA A 235 -4.62 -20.34 6.70
C ALA A 235 -4.34 -18.83 6.82
N VAL A 236 -3.23 -18.38 6.22
CA VAL A 236 -2.82 -16.98 6.22
C VAL A 236 -2.38 -16.56 4.82
N ALA A 237 -2.75 -15.37 4.41
CA ALA A 237 -2.28 -14.73 3.19
C ALA A 237 -1.99 -13.25 3.43
N VAL A 238 -1.22 -12.65 2.53
CA VAL A 238 -1.02 -11.21 2.44
C VAL A 238 -1.62 -10.68 1.15
N VAL A 239 -2.12 -9.44 1.17
CA VAL A 239 -2.78 -8.83 0.02
C VAL A 239 -2.36 -7.38 -0.16
N ASN A 240 -2.13 -6.98 -1.42
CA ASN A 240 -1.99 -5.58 -1.81
C ASN A 240 -2.50 -5.34 -3.24
N SER A 241 -2.61 -4.08 -3.64
CA SER A 241 -3.18 -3.67 -4.93
C SER A 241 -2.30 -3.91 -6.16
N VAL A 242 -1.07 -4.36 -5.99
CA VAL A 242 -0.13 -4.61 -7.10
C VAL A 242 0.09 -6.12 -7.30
N ALA A 243 0.41 -6.82 -6.21
CA ALA A 243 0.72 -8.25 -6.24
C ALA A 243 -0.53 -9.15 -6.11
N GLY A 244 -1.68 -8.57 -5.73
CA GLY A 244 -2.85 -9.37 -5.38
C GLY A 244 -2.62 -10.13 -4.08
N LEU A 245 -2.92 -11.43 -4.07
CA LEU A 245 -2.82 -12.31 -2.92
C LEU A 245 -1.57 -13.19 -3.00
N SER A 246 -0.86 -13.33 -1.89
CA SER A 246 0.23 -14.30 -1.71
C SER A 246 0.00 -15.07 -0.41
N LYS A 247 0.10 -16.41 -0.46
CA LYS A 247 -0.06 -17.27 0.72
C LYS A 247 1.14 -17.13 1.65
N VAL A 248 0.91 -17.20 2.96
CA VAL A 248 2.00 -17.23 3.93
C VAL A 248 2.32 -18.69 4.27
N SER A 249 3.55 -19.11 4.01
CA SER A 249 4.00 -20.48 4.27
C SER A 249 4.80 -20.64 5.56
N VAL A 250 5.41 -19.55 6.05
CA VAL A 250 6.26 -19.57 7.26
C VAL A 250 6.07 -18.28 8.03
N ILE A 251 5.99 -18.36 9.35
CA ILE A 251 6.14 -17.22 10.26
C ILE A 251 7.23 -17.55 11.29
N GLY A 252 8.35 -16.84 11.23
CA GLY A 252 9.52 -17.13 12.05
C GLY A 252 10.06 -18.55 11.79
N GLN A 253 9.96 -19.41 12.78
CA GLN A 253 10.35 -20.84 12.67
C GLN A 253 9.15 -21.77 12.41
N GLN A 254 7.93 -21.24 12.41
CA GLN A 254 6.71 -22.04 12.30
C GLN A 254 6.29 -22.19 10.85
N GLN A 255 6.16 -23.42 10.40
CA GLN A 255 5.60 -23.78 9.10
C GLN A 255 4.07 -23.71 9.19
N LEU A 256 3.45 -22.97 8.27
CA LEU A 256 2.00 -22.93 8.16
C LEU A 256 1.55 -23.92 7.08
N ASN A 257 0.78 -24.93 7.48
CA ASN A 257 0.29 -25.97 6.58
C ASN A 257 -1.20 -25.80 6.27
N GLY A 258 -1.69 -24.58 6.28
CA GLY A 258 -3.09 -24.26 6.09
C GLY A 258 -3.64 -24.74 4.76
N ASN A 259 -4.83 -25.36 4.81
CA ASN A 259 -5.54 -25.86 3.63
C ASN A 259 -6.86 -25.09 3.46
N PHE A 260 -6.77 -23.87 2.97
CA PHE A 260 -7.93 -23.04 2.63
C PHE A 260 -7.95 -22.79 1.13
N ASP A 261 -9.13 -22.87 0.52
CA ASP A 261 -9.31 -22.53 -0.89
C ASP A 261 -9.36 -21.01 -1.07
N TRP A 262 -8.24 -20.44 -1.49
CA TRP A 262 -8.13 -19.00 -1.78
C TRP A 262 -8.72 -18.59 -3.12
N GLN A 263 -9.16 -19.55 -3.96
CA GLN A 263 -9.68 -19.28 -5.31
C GLN A 263 -10.82 -18.24 -5.34
N PRO A 264 -11.78 -18.24 -4.41
CA PRO A 264 -12.83 -17.21 -4.38
C PRO A 264 -12.29 -15.82 -4.13
N VAL A 265 -11.34 -15.66 -3.18
CA VAL A 265 -10.68 -14.37 -2.89
C VAL A 265 -9.84 -13.89 -4.08
N GLU A 266 -9.05 -14.79 -4.67
CA GLU A 266 -8.25 -14.48 -5.86
C GLU A 266 -9.12 -14.10 -7.07
N SER A 267 -10.26 -14.76 -7.26
CA SER A 267 -11.18 -14.47 -8.35
C SER A 267 -11.82 -13.09 -8.18
N LEU A 268 -12.23 -12.75 -6.96
CA LEU A 268 -12.76 -11.43 -6.64
C LEU A 268 -11.70 -10.33 -6.84
N LEU A 269 -10.47 -10.55 -6.38
CA LEU A 269 -9.38 -9.60 -6.61
C LEU A 269 -9.06 -9.44 -8.11
N ARG A 270 -9.04 -10.54 -8.87
CA ARG A 270 -8.80 -10.49 -10.32
C ARG A 270 -9.86 -9.70 -11.08
N SER A 271 -11.10 -9.66 -10.65
CA SER A 271 -12.14 -8.84 -11.31
C SER A 271 -11.77 -7.35 -11.32
N GLU A 272 -10.95 -6.89 -10.39
CA GLU A 272 -10.49 -5.51 -10.28
C GLU A 272 -9.04 -5.31 -10.73
N LEU A 273 -8.19 -6.28 -10.48
CA LEU A 273 -6.75 -6.18 -10.84
C LEU A 273 -6.47 -6.61 -12.28
N GLY A 274 -7.32 -7.47 -12.85
CA GLY A 274 -7.24 -7.94 -14.25
C GLY A 274 -6.45 -9.22 -14.41
#